data_8b8abb0b68ef86016810e8e2b20633e0
#
_entry.id   8b8abb0b68ef86016810e8e2b20633e0
#
_cell.length_a   1.000
_cell.length_b   1.000
_cell.length_c   1.000
_cell.angle_alpha   90.00
_cell.angle_beta   90.00
_cell.angle_gamma   90.00
#
_symmetry.space_group_name_H-M   'P 1'
#
loop_
_entity.id
_entity.type
_entity.pdbx_description
1 polymer ?
#
loop_
_entity_poly.entity_id
_entity_poly.type
_entity_poly.pdbx_seq_one_letter_code
_entity_poly.pdbx_strand_id
1 'polypeptide(L)'
;GEEPLQALLQAWQQDLPPGVIPRTVIRQAGKLSNGPDSPPLAKLDDIPSPFQLGLSDLSRGFVYFETSRGCPFHCSFCLSARDNLMRSYSMERIRSDLLLLMQNRVPKVKLVDRTFNYDAGRALEIFRFILEHNRSTHFHFEIGGHLLDDDTLDLLEKVPHGTFQFEIGVQSTLESTLDAIDRRVNMARLEENVQRLVKNGCIHLHLDLVAGLPGEDFENFIASIDRVMALNPHHLQIEPVKLLPGSPLRDQAEALRIRFDPNPPYTILGSPDLSYADLQQVQEVSRLLDLTYNSGCFATFLHELTGGAGSFARGLVWLAGEWRHRDLFRFPLNRKEVFSNMVSIVEQHGNDISRQRLLESLAYDYARCERVVTNRIPDFFDTDLTVAELQWVKKTVQDKTSEIRGKGVKLQYFAAIFSALHNAGQRTACLFLYLT
;
A
#
# COMPACT_ATOMS: atom_id res chain seq x y z
N GLY A 1 -5.84 -3.57 -27.08
CA GLY A 1 -4.61 -4.12 -27.69
C GLY A 1 -4.86 -5.37 -28.51
N GLU A 2 -5.85 -6.17 -28.14
CA GLU A 2 -6.06 -7.53 -28.67
C GLU A 2 -6.43 -7.52 -30.15
N GLU A 3 -7.43 -6.74 -30.57
CA GLU A 3 -7.86 -6.66 -31.99
C GLU A 3 -6.76 -6.13 -32.93
N PRO A 4 -6.06 -5.02 -32.60
CA PRO A 4 -4.94 -4.59 -33.43
C PRO A 4 -3.82 -5.61 -33.53
N LEU A 5 -3.49 -6.32 -32.45
CA LEU A 5 -2.50 -7.39 -32.48
C LEU A 5 -2.96 -8.57 -33.33
N GLN A 6 -4.21 -8.99 -33.20
CA GLN A 6 -4.80 -10.05 -34.01
C GLN A 6 -4.74 -9.70 -35.53
N ALA A 7 -5.15 -8.48 -35.87
CA ALA A 7 -5.09 -8.02 -37.25
C ALA A 7 -3.66 -8.00 -37.82
N LEU A 8 -2.67 -7.57 -36.99
CA LEU A 8 -1.27 -7.59 -37.36
C LEU A 8 -0.74 -9.02 -37.62
N LEU A 9 -1.05 -9.95 -36.70
CA LEU A 9 -0.64 -11.35 -36.83
C LEU A 9 -1.28 -12.03 -38.05
N GLN A 10 -2.54 -11.73 -38.33
CA GLN A 10 -3.23 -12.25 -39.52
C GLN A 10 -2.60 -11.73 -40.81
N ALA A 11 -2.25 -10.43 -40.87
CA ALA A 11 -1.54 -9.86 -42.00
C ALA A 11 -0.19 -10.55 -42.23
N TRP A 12 0.57 -10.79 -41.20
CA TRP A 12 1.86 -11.51 -41.29
C TRP A 12 1.72 -12.97 -41.74
N GLN A 13 0.69 -13.68 -41.24
CA GLN A 13 0.42 -15.06 -41.67
C GLN A 13 0.09 -15.18 -43.15
N GLN A 14 -0.45 -14.12 -43.74
CA GLN A 14 -0.84 -14.07 -45.15
C GLN A 14 0.22 -13.43 -46.04
N ASP A 15 1.42 -13.14 -45.52
CA ASP A 15 2.48 -12.39 -46.20
C ASP A 15 2.01 -11.03 -46.79
N LEU A 16 0.95 -10.47 -46.16
CA LEU A 16 0.44 -9.16 -46.55
C LEU A 16 1.22 -8.07 -45.81
N PRO A 17 1.55 -6.95 -46.48
CA PRO A 17 2.07 -5.80 -45.76
C PRO A 17 1.04 -5.40 -44.69
N PRO A 18 1.48 -5.08 -43.47
CA PRO A 18 0.55 -4.59 -42.46
C PRO A 18 -0.10 -3.31 -43.03
N GLY A 19 -1.36 -3.44 -43.43
CA GLY A 19 -2.16 -2.30 -43.88
C GLY A 19 -2.36 -1.30 -42.76
N VAL A 20 -3.22 -0.32 -42.97
CA VAL A 20 -3.57 0.66 -41.93
C VAL A 20 -4.43 -0.04 -40.86
N ILE A 21 -3.78 -0.56 -39.82
CA ILE A 21 -4.46 -1.22 -38.70
C ILE A 21 -4.89 -0.14 -37.71
N PRO A 22 -6.16 -0.12 -37.28
CA PRO A 22 -6.63 0.86 -36.28
C PRO A 22 -5.80 0.84 -35.01
N ARG A 23 -5.61 2.01 -34.41
CA ARG A 23 -4.89 2.18 -33.13
C ARG A 23 -3.46 1.65 -33.10
N THR A 24 -2.81 1.57 -34.25
CA THR A 24 -1.38 1.23 -34.37
C THR A 24 -0.56 2.42 -34.85
N VAL A 25 0.72 2.41 -34.52
CA VAL A 25 1.70 3.34 -35.08
C VAL A 25 2.71 2.51 -35.85
N ILE A 26 2.84 2.78 -37.14
CA ILE A 26 3.74 2.06 -38.05
C ILE A 26 4.86 3.00 -38.49
N ARG A 27 6.09 2.49 -38.52
CA ARG A 27 7.23 3.20 -39.10
C ARG A 27 7.50 2.64 -40.49
N GLN A 28 7.32 3.46 -41.53
CA GLN A 28 7.64 3.14 -42.90
C GLN A 28 8.60 4.18 -43.48
N ALA A 29 9.70 3.75 -44.10
CA ALA A 29 10.70 4.63 -44.68
C ALA A 29 11.16 5.78 -43.73
N GLY A 30 11.29 5.51 -42.42
CA GLY A 30 11.70 6.47 -41.41
C GLY A 30 10.59 7.42 -40.91
N LYS A 31 9.39 7.40 -41.49
CA LYS A 31 8.24 8.21 -41.07
C LYS A 31 7.28 7.39 -40.21
N LEU A 32 6.73 8.02 -39.18
CA LEU A 32 5.65 7.44 -38.36
C LEU A 32 4.31 7.74 -39.02
N SER A 33 3.48 6.72 -39.14
CA SER A 33 2.10 6.81 -39.64
C SER A 33 1.18 6.22 -38.56
N ASN A 34 0.16 6.96 -38.19
CA ASN A 34 -0.85 6.51 -37.24
C ASN A 34 -1.99 5.82 -37.98
N GLY A 35 -2.39 4.67 -37.50
CA GLY A 35 -3.64 4.04 -37.92
C GLY A 35 -4.84 4.88 -37.43
N PRO A 36 -6.02 4.70 -38.05
CA PRO A 36 -7.23 5.41 -37.64
C PRO A 36 -7.65 5.03 -36.21
N ASP A 37 -8.41 5.89 -35.57
CA ASP A 37 -9.10 5.54 -34.35
C ASP A 37 -10.19 4.50 -34.62
N SER A 38 -10.42 3.62 -33.65
CA SER A 38 -11.54 2.69 -33.66
C SER A 38 -12.18 2.68 -32.26
N PRO A 39 -13.48 2.41 -32.14
CA PRO A 39 -14.11 2.26 -30.86
C PRO A 39 -13.44 1.13 -30.06
N PRO A 40 -13.44 1.21 -28.71
CA PRO A 40 -13.00 0.10 -27.88
C PRO A 40 -13.85 -1.14 -28.10
N LEU A 41 -13.25 -2.33 -27.91
CA LEU A 41 -13.99 -3.61 -27.96
C LEU A 41 -15.21 -3.55 -27.05
N ALA A 42 -16.41 -3.75 -27.63
CA ALA A 42 -17.67 -3.60 -26.91
C ALA A 42 -17.95 -4.80 -25.97
N LYS A 43 -17.66 -6.01 -26.44
CA LYS A 43 -17.89 -7.25 -25.67
C LYS A 43 -16.56 -7.84 -25.23
N LEU A 44 -16.30 -7.79 -23.92
CA LEU A 44 -15.05 -8.33 -23.37
C LEU A 44 -15.00 -9.87 -23.45
N ASP A 45 -16.14 -10.54 -23.45
CA ASP A 45 -16.24 -12.00 -23.54
C ASP A 45 -15.74 -12.54 -24.91
N ASP A 46 -15.65 -11.70 -25.93
CA ASP A 46 -15.03 -12.07 -27.22
C ASP A 46 -13.51 -12.32 -27.07
N ILE A 47 -12.89 -11.88 -25.96
CA ILE A 47 -11.50 -12.19 -25.63
C ILE A 47 -11.44 -13.55 -24.95
N PRO A 48 -10.72 -14.55 -25.54
CA PRO A 48 -10.58 -15.86 -24.89
C PRO A 48 -9.92 -15.78 -23.52
N SER A 49 -10.32 -16.66 -22.60
CA SER A 49 -9.66 -16.74 -21.29
C SER A 49 -8.25 -17.31 -21.40
N PRO A 50 -7.22 -16.58 -20.97
CA PRO A 50 -5.88 -17.12 -20.90
C PRO A 50 -5.77 -18.25 -19.87
N PHE A 51 -6.65 -18.26 -18.87
CA PHE A 51 -6.69 -19.28 -17.82
C PHE A 51 -7.31 -20.57 -18.36
N GLN A 52 -8.49 -20.49 -19.00
CA GLN A 52 -9.19 -21.63 -19.58
C GLN A 52 -8.37 -22.30 -20.72
N LEU A 53 -7.60 -21.50 -21.45
CA LEU A 53 -6.72 -21.98 -22.51
C LEU A 53 -5.36 -22.49 -21.99
N GLY A 54 -5.09 -22.42 -20.68
CA GLY A 54 -3.81 -22.83 -20.11
C GLY A 54 -2.61 -21.99 -20.53
N LEU A 55 -2.85 -20.74 -20.94
CA LEU A 55 -1.80 -19.81 -21.38
C LEU A 55 -1.14 -19.02 -20.25
N SER A 56 -1.67 -19.15 -19.03
CA SER A 56 -1.14 -18.49 -17.84
C SER A 56 -0.44 -19.49 -16.93
N ASP A 57 0.76 -19.14 -16.49
CA ASP A 57 1.48 -19.92 -15.47
C ASP A 57 0.89 -19.68 -14.08
N LEU A 58 0.06 -20.59 -13.63
CA LEU A 58 -0.62 -20.53 -12.33
C LEU A 58 0.27 -20.93 -11.14
N SER A 59 1.49 -21.42 -11.40
CA SER A 59 2.47 -21.75 -10.34
C SER A 59 3.19 -20.54 -9.78
N ARG A 60 3.11 -19.39 -10.44
CA ARG A 60 3.65 -18.13 -9.95
C ARG A 60 2.95 -17.69 -8.66
N GLY A 61 3.64 -16.95 -7.82
CA GLY A 61 3.11 -16.48 -6.54
C GLY A 61 1.86 -15.60 -6.65
N PHE A 62 1.55 -15.08 -7.85
CA PHE A 62 0.32 -14.31 -8.13
C PHE A 62 -0.05 -14.34 -9.62
N VAL A 63 -1.32 -14.02 -9.90
CA VAL A 63 -1.84 -13.73 -11.24
C VAL A 63 -2.60 -12.41 -11.25
N TYR A 64 -2.60 -11.73 -12.40
CA TYR A 64 -3.49 -10.61 -12.65
C TYR A 64 -4.81 -11.12 -13.23
N PHE A 65 -5.91 -10.55 -12.76
CA PHE A 65 -7.25 -10.89 -13.20
C PHE A 65 -8.05 -9.62 -13.47
N GLU A 66 -8.75 -9.57 -14.57
CA GLU A 66 -9.55 -8.43 -15.00
C GLU A 66 -11.03 -8.82 -15.06
N THR A 67 -11.90 -8.05 -14.43
CA THR A 67 -13.34 -8.27 -14.47
C THR A 67 -14.06 -7.16 -15.25
N SER A 68 -13.42 -6.00 -15.41
CA SER A 68 -13.95 -4.85 -16.15
C SER A 68 -12.85 -3.95 -16.69
N ARG A 69 -13.18 -3.16 -17.71
CA ARG A 69 -12.34 -2.12 -18.33
C ARG A 69 -13.03 -0.77 -18.31
N GLY A 70 -12.25 0.29 -18.14
CA GLY A 70 -12.72 1.66 -17.99
C GLY A 70 -12.77 2.09 -16.54
N CYS A 71 -13.17 3.33 -16.31
CA CYS A 71 -13.40 3.90 -14.98
C CYS A 71 -14.52 4.92 -15.08
N PRO A 72 -15.49 4.95 -14.15
CA PRO A 72 -16.56 5.94 -14.20
C PRO A 72 -16.14 7.34 -13.78
N PHE A 73 -14.90 7.49 -13.29
CA PHE A 73 -14.33 8.75 -12.83
C PHE A 73 -13.43 9.41 -13.86
N HIS A 74 -13.33 10.74 -13.78
CA HIS A 74 -12.58 11.58 -14.73
C HIS A 74 -11.35 12.24 -14.12
N CYS A 75 -10.74 11.62 -13.10
CA CYS A 75 -9.59 12.20 -12.41
C CYS A 75 -8.50 12.66 -13.39
N SER A 76 -8.19 13.96 -13.40
CA SER A 76 -7.35 14.60 -14.43
C SER A 76 -5.92 14.04 -14.52
N PHE A 77 -5.36 13.52 -13.43
CA PHE A 77 -4.03 12.91 -13.39
C PHE A 77 -4.01 11.48 -13.95
N CYS A 78 -5.18 10.82 -14.12
CA CYS A 78 -5.28 9.41 -14.45
C CYS A 78 -5.51 9.19 -15.95
N LEU A 79 -4.83 8.20 -16.55
CA LEU A 79 -5.06 7.80 -17.93
C LEU A 79 -6.45 7.21 -18.16
N SER A 80 -7.06 6.63 -17.13
CA SER A 80 -8.41 6.06 -17.22
C SER A 80 -9.50 7.10 -17.46
N ALA A 81 -9.23 8.39 -17.23
CA ALA A 81 -10.13 9.50 -17.57
C ALA A 81 -10.45 9.62 -19.08
N ARG A 82 -9.63 9.00 -19.93
CA ARG A 82 -9.86 8.99 -21.39
C ARG A 82 -10.82 7.89 -21.86
N ASP A 83 -10.97 6.80 -21.12
CA ASP A 83 -11.89 5.69 -21.44
C ASP A 83 -13.03 5.66 -20.43
N ASN A 84 -14.05 6.50 -20.68
CA ASN A 84 -15.21 6.63 -19.81
C ASN A 84 -16.23 5.49 -20.00
N LEU A 85 -15.96 4.58 -20.94
CA LEU A 85 -16.87 3.50 -21.25
C LEU A 85 -16.59 2.30 -20.36
N MET A 86 -17.45 2.12 -19.35
CA MET A 86 -17.42 0.92 -18.53
C MET A 86 -17.86 -0.30 -19.33
N ARG A 87 -17.03 -1.32 -19.33
CA ARG A 87 -17.30 -2.63 -19.98
C ARG A 87 -16.90 -3.73 -19.01
N SER A 88 -17.73 -4.73 -18.86
CA SER A 88 -17.50 -5.86 -17.96
C SER A 88 -17.56 -7.18 -18.72
N TYR A 89 -16.79 -8.14 -18.26
CA TYR A 89 -17.03 -9.53 -18.59
C TYR A 89 -18.36 -9.99 -17.99
N SER A 90 -18.97 -11.00 -18.61
CA SER A 90 -20.18 -11.62 -18.06
C SER A 90 -19.87 -12.26 -16.70
N MET A 91 -20.87 -12.33 -15.83
CA MET A 91 -20.74 -13.02 -14.55
C MET A 91 -20.42 -14.50 -14.72
N GLU A 92 -20.92 -15.14 -15.77
CA GLU A 92 -20.60 -16.52 -16.12
C GLU A 92 -19.10 -16.69 -16.36
N ARG A 93 -18.51 -15.81 -17.18
CA ARG A 93 -17.08 -15.82 -17.46
C ARG A 93 -16.26 -15.57 -16.21
N ILE A 94 -16.60 -14.55 -15.42
CA ILE A 94 -15.91 -14.19 -14.18
C ILE A 94 -15.91 -15.36 -13.20
N ARG A 95 -17.07 -15.98 -12.97
CA ARG A 95 -17.21 -17.13 -12.06
C ARG A 95 -16.40 -18.34 -12.53
N SER A 96 -16.42 -18.64 -13.83
CA SER A 96 -15.67 -19.75 -14.43
C SER A 96 -14.16 -19.56 -14.22
N ASP A 97 -13.63 -18.40 -14.52
CA ASP A 97 -12.20 -18.11 -14.37
C ASP A 97 -11.78 -18.05 -12.88
N LEU A 98 -12.57 -17.41 -12.01
CA LEU A 98 -12.29 -17.38 -10.56
C LEU A 98 -12.29 -18.79 -9.96
N LEU A 99 -13.26 -19.63 -10.34
CA LEU A 99 -13.34 -21.00 -9.86
C LEU A 99 -12.08 -21.80 -10.24
N LEU A 100 -11.62 -21.65 -11.49
CA LEU A 100 -10.39 -22.28 -11.97
C LEU A 100 -9.17 -21.82 -11.15
N LEU A 101 -9.02 -20.51 -10.90
CA LEU A 101 -7.92 -19.95 -10.13
C LEU A 101 -7.93 -20.47 -8.68
N MET A 102 -9.09 -20.48 -8.03
CA MET A 102 -9.26 -20.99 -6.65
C MET A 102 -9.02 -22.50 -6.55
N GLN A 103 -9.49 -23.30 -7.52
CA GLN A 103 -9.26 -24.76 -7.57
C GLN A 103 -7.78 -25.09 -7.74
N ASN A 104 -7.05 -24.30 -8.52
CA ASN A 104 -5.60 -24.44 -8.67
C ASN A 104 -4.82 -23.82 -7.49
N ARG A 105 -5.50 -23.32 -6.45
CA ARG A 105 -4.89 -22.73 -5.24
C ARG A 105 -3.87 -21.66 -5.56
N VAL A 106 -4.15 -20.82 -6.55
CA VAL A 106 -3.29 -19.66 -6.85
C VAL A 106 -3.11 -18.83 -5.58
N PRO A 107 -1.87 -18.59 -5.14
CA PRO A 107 -1.65 -17.93 -3.84
C PRO A 107 -2.28 -16.55 -3.75
N LYS A 108 -2.14 -15.74 -4.82
CA LYS A 108 -2.69 -14.37 -4.86
C LYS A 108 -3.27 -14.03 -6.23
N VAL A 109 -4.48 -13.49 -6.25
CA VAL A 109 -5.14 -12.91 -7.42
C VAL A 109 -5.21 -11.41 -7.24
N LYS A 110 -4.56 -10.65 -8.14
CA LYS A 110 -4.61 -9.19 -8.17
C LYS A 110 -5.60 -8.75 -9.25
N LEU A 111 -6.72 -8.19 -8.82
CA LEU A 111 -7.65 -7.57 -9.75
C LEU A 111 -7.05 -6.27 -10.27
N VAL A 112 -7.17 -6.04 -11.58
CA VAL A 112 -6.65 -4.83 -12.26
C VAL A 112 -7.75 -3.88 -12.72
N ASP A 113 -8.96 -4.09 -12.22
CA ASP A 113 -10.08 -3.18 -12.39
C ASP A 113 -9.77 -1.83 -11.74
N ARG A 114 -9.94 -0.73 -12.45
CA ARG A 114 -9.60 0.62 -11.96
C ARG A 114 -10.45 1.10 -10.80
N THR A 115 -11.66 0.59 -10.69
CA THR A 115 -12.58 0.77 -9.56
C THR A 115 -13.49 -0.44 -9.56
N PHE A 116 -13.10 -1.48 -8.87
CA PHE A 116 -13.79 -2.77 -8.89
C PHE A 116 -15.27 -2.66 -8.50
N ASN A 117 -15.58 -1.85 -7.50
CA ASN A 117 -16.92 -1.67 -6.95
C ASN A 117 -17.70 -0.48 -7.55
N TYR A 118 -17.44 -0.13 -8.82
CA TYR A 118 -18.20 0.90 -9.52
C TYR A 118 -19.71 0.56 -9.63
N ASP A 119 -20.04 -0.72 -9.60
CA ASP A 119 -21.38 -1.28 -9.51
C ASP A 119 -21.44 -2.15 -8.24
N ALA A 120 -22.20 -1.69 -7.25
CA ALA A 120 -22.26 -2.32 -5.93
C ALA A 120 -22.87 -3.73 -5.99
N GLY A 121 -23.94 -3.93 -6.79
CA GLY A 121 -24.60 -5.23 -6.92
C GLY A 121 -23.68 -6.29 -7.51
N ARG A 122 -22.97 -5.92 -8.58
CA ARG A 122 -21.97 -6.77 -9.22
C ARG A 122 -20.81 -7.10 -8.28
N ALA A 123 -20.29 -6.11 -7.57
CA ALA A 123 -19.20 -6.30 -6.63
C ALA A 123 -19.59 -7.27 -5.49
N LEU A 124 -20.77 -7.06 -4.92
CA LEU A 124 -21.35 -7.90 -3.87
C LEU A 124 -21.51 -9.36 -4.34
N GLU A 125 -21.97 -9.56 -5.57
CA GLU A 125 -22.11 -10.90 -6.16
C GLU A 125 -20.76 -11.62 -6.33
N ILE A 126 -19.72 -10.91 -6.80
CA ILE A 126 -18.37 -11.46 -6.92
C ILE A 126 -17.77 -11.77 -5.55
N PHE A 127 -17.90 -10.88 -4.56
CA PHE A 127 -17.43 -11.13 -3.21
C PHE A 127 -18.09 -12.38 -2.60
N ARG A 128 -19.43 -12.52 -2.72
CA ARG A 128 -20.14 -13.71 -2.26
C ARG A 128 -19.62 -14.98 -2.93
N PHE A 129 -19.47 -14.96 -4.25
CA PHE A 129 -18.97 -16.10 -4.99
C PHE A 129 -17.56 -16.52 -4.55
N ILE A 130 -16.66 -15.55 -4.32
CA ILE A 130 -15.32 -15.84 -3.80
C ILE A 130 -15.42 -16.47 -2.41
N LEU A 131 -16.19 -15.89 -1.49
CA LEU A 131 -16.31 -16.40 -0.11
C LEU A 131 -16.89 -17.81 -0.04
N GLU A 132 -17.81 -18.16 -0.94
CA GLU A 132 -18.39 -19.51 -1.01
C GLU A 132 -17.38 -20.56 -1.50
N HIS A 133 -16.52 -20.23 -2.45
CA HIS A 133 -15.68 -21.19 -3.16
C HIS A 133 -14.20 -21.15 -2.76
N ASN A 134 -13.73 -20.04 -2.17
CA ASN A 134 -12.33 -19.85 -1.80
C ASN A 134 -11.92 -20.71 -0.60
N ARG A 135 -10.66 -21.19 -0.61
CA ARG A 135 -10.07 -21.92 0.52
C ARG A 135 -8.74 -21.35 0.96
N SER A 136 -7.95 -20.76 0.06
CA SER A 136 -6.58 -20.36 0.36
C SER A 136 -6.04 -19.21 -0.50
N THR A 137 -6.78 -18.78 -1.50
CA THR A 137 -6.35 -17.70 -2.39
C THR A 137 -6.57 -16.33 -1.73
N HIS A 138 -5.57 -15.47 -1.80
CA HIS A 138 -5.67 -14.08 -1.39
C HIS A 138 -6.07 -13.20 -2.58
N PHE A 139 -7.02 -12.31 -2.39
CA PHE A 139 -7.52 -11.40 -3.43
C PHE A 139 -7.20 -9.95 -3.10
N HIS A 140 -6.64 -9.23 -4.06
CA HIS A 140 -6.36 -7.80 -3.97
C HIS A 140 -7.26 -7.03 -4.93
N PHE A 141 -7.92 -5.97 -4.44
CA PHE A 141 -8.87 -5.15 -5.19
C PHE A 141 -8.51 -3.67 -5.06
N GLU A 142 -8.62 -2.92 -6.17
CA GLU A 142 -8.66 -1.47 -6.15
C GLU A 142 -10.14 -1.01 -6.09
N ILE A 143 -10.53 -0.29 -5.04
CA ILE A 143 -11.93 0.07 -4.79
C ILE A 143 -12.10 1.57 -4.51
N GLY A 144 -13.32 2.06 -4.74
CA GLY A 144 -13.78 3.33 -4.20
C GLY A 144 -14.36 3.13 -2.79
N GLY A 145 -13.63 3.56 -1.74
CA GLY A 145 -14.08 3.35 -0.35
C GLY A 145 -15.46 3.96 -0.06
N HIS A 146 -15.76 5.13 -0.67
CA HIS A 146 -17.05 5.82 -0.53
C HIS A 146 -18.22 5.13 -1.27
N LEU A 147 -17.93 4.17 -2.17
CA LEU A 147 -18.93 3.42 -2.94
C LEU A 147 -19.43 2.16 -2.22
N LEU A 148 -18.81 1.78 -1.11
CA LEU A 148 -19.29 0.64 -0.32
C LEU A 148 -20.66 0.99 0.30
N ASP A 149 -21.64 0.13 0.08
CA ASP A 149 -22.95 0.18 0.72
C ASP A 149 -23.01 -0.73 1.95
N ASP A 150 -24.07 -0.62 2.73
CA ASP A 150 -24.22 -1.37 3.97
C ASP A 150 -24.28 -2.89 3.73
N ASP A 151 -24.96 -3.34 2.67
CA ASP A 151 -25.04 -4.77 2.33
C ASP A 151 -23.66 -5.37 2.03
N THR A 152 -22.83 -4.59 1.33
CA THR A 152 -21.45 -4.98 1.05
C THR A 152 -20.60 -4.98 2.33
N LEU A 153 -20.72 -3.94 3.16
CA LEU A 153 -19.99 -3.85 4.43
C LEU A 153 -20.38 -4.99 5.38
N ASP A 154 -21.67 -5.33 5.49
CA ASP A 154 -22.15 -6.47 6.30
C ASP A 154 -21.60 -7.82 5.84
N LEU A 155 -21.40 -7.99 4.53
CA LEU A 155 -20.72 -9.16 3.98
C LEU A 155 -19.23 -9.15 4.32
N LEU A 156 -18.57 -7.98 4.17
CA LEU A 156 -17.14 -7.82 4.37
C LEU A 156 -16.73 -8.04 5.84
N GLU A 157 -17.63 -7.81 6.80
CA GLU A 157 -17.40 -8.15 8.21
C GLU A 157 -17.24 -9.65 8.49
N LYS A 158 -17.69 -10.49 7.58
CA LYS A 158 -17.64 -11.96 7.71
C LYS A 158 -16.48 -12.60 6.95
N VAL A 159 -15.63 -11.77 6.31
CA VAL A 159 -14.50 -12.24 5.51
C VAL A 159 -13.44 -12.89 6.42
N PRO A 160 -12.96 -14.10 6.13
CA PRO A 160 -11.84 -14.67 6.86
C PRO A 160 -10.57 -13.84 6.70
N HIS A 161 -9.80 -13.71 7.79
CA HIS A 161 -8.51 -13.01 7.75
C HIS A 161 -7.60 -13.51 6.62
N GLY A 162 -6.93 -12.58 5.94
CA GLY A 162 -6.01 -12.90 4.85
C GLY A 162 -6.67 -13.24 3.51
N THR A 163 -8.00 -13.13 3.41
CA THR A 163 -8.70 -13.37 2.15
C THR A 163 -8.69 -12.16 1.24
N PHE A 164 -9.00 -10.97 1.77
CA PHE A 164 -9.10 -9.74 0.99
C PHE A 164 -8.09 -8.67 1.42
N GLN A 165 -7.60 -7.96 0.44
CA GLN A 165 -6.83 -6.73 0.57
C GLN A 165 -7.48 -5.68 -0.33
N PHE A 166 -7.73 -4.49 0.23
CA PHE A 166 -8.27 -3.36 -0.53
C PHE A 166 -7.23 -2.25 -0.63
N GLU A 167 -7.08 -1.72 -1.84
CA GLU A 167 -6.35 -0.49 -2.13
C GLU A 167 -7.39 0.59 -2.43
N ILE A 168 -7.32 1.69 -1.67
CA ILE A 168 -8.29 2.77 -1.69
C ILE A 168 -7.55 4.08 -1.93
N GLY A 169 -7.68 4.60 -3.14
CA GLY A 169 -7.11 5.91 -3.46
C GLY A 169 -7.89 7.02 -2.77
N VAL A 170 -7.30 7.66 -1.76
CA VAL A 170 -7.79 8.91 -1.16
C VAL A 170 -7.32 10.09 -2.00
N GLN A 171 -6.06 10.09 -2.36
CA GLN A 171 -5.28 11.03 -3.18
C GLN A 171 -4.95 12.34 -2.45
N SER A 172 -5.94 13.04 -1.90
CA SER A 172 -5.87 14.21 -1.03
C SER A 172 -7.07 14.24 -0.08
N THR A 173 -6.97 14.93 1.03
CA THR A 173 -8.10 15.21 1.92
C THR A 173 -8.60 16.65 1.82
N LEU A 174 -8.00 17.45 0.95
CA LEU A 174 -8.36 18.82 0.68
C LEU A 174 -9.41 18.89 -0.44
N GLU A 175 -10.61 19.37 -0.14
CA GLU A 175 -11.73 19.41 -1.08
C GLU A 175 -11.41 20.21 -2.35
N SER A 176 -10.75 21.37 -2.21
CA SER A 176 -10.32 22.17 -3.36
C SER A 176 -9.35 21.44 -4.29
N THR A 177 -8.47 20.61 -3.75
CA THR A 177 -7.56 19.78 -4.54
C THR A 177 -8.30 18.65 -5.25
N LEU A 178 -9.24 17.99 -4.57
CA LEU A 178 -10.07 16.97 -5.17
C LEU A 178 -10.92 17.52 -6.32
N ASP A 179 -11.49 18.71 -6.15
CA ASP A 179 -12.23 19.42 -7.20
C ASP A 179 -11.31 19.80 -8.39
N ALA A 180 -10.10 20.32 -8.11
CA ALA A 180 -9.13 20.69 -9.14
C ALA A 180 -8.66 19.52 -10.02
N ILE A 181 -8.75 18.28 -9.52
CA ILE A 181 -8.41 17.07 -10.27
C ILE A 181 -9.66 16.30 -10.76
N ASP A 182 -10.84 16.91 -10.71
CA ASP A 182 -12.14 16.29 -11.07
C ASP A 182 -12.39 14.94 -10.37
N ARG A 183 -12.02 14.86 -9.09
CA ARG A 183 -12.22 13.67 -8.26
C ARG A 183 -13.39 13.84 -7.31
N ARG A 184 -14.54 13.35 -7.72
CA ARG A 184 -15.76 13.38 -6.92
C ARG A 184 -15.78 12.25 -5.91
N VAL A 185 -15.53 12.56 -4.64
CA VAL A 185 -15.53 11.61 -3.54
C VAL A 185 -16.30 12.18 -2.35
N ASN A 186 -17.15 11.38 -1.72
CA ASN A 186 -17.72 11.74 -0.43
C ASN A 186 -16.72 11.30 0.66
N MET A 187 -15.91 12.25 1.15
CA MET A 187 -14.85 11.98 2.13
C MET A 187 -15.42 11.47 3.45
N ALA A 188 -16.53 12.03 3.94
CA ALA A 188 -17.14 11.58 5.20
C ALA A 188 -17.54 10.10 5.13
N ARG A 189 -18.19 9.70 4.02
CA ARG A 189 -18.58 8.29 3.80
C ARG A 189 -17.36 7.38 3.59
N LEU A 190 -16.30 7.86 2.93
CA LEU A 190 -15.06 7.11 2.79
C LEU A 190 -14.45 6.83 4.16
N GLU A 191 -14.34 7.84 5.02
CA GLU A 191 -13.79 7.73 6.36
C GLU A 191 -14.62 6.79 7.24
N GLU A 192 -15.95 6.92 7.23
CA GLU A 192 -16.87 6.03 7.95
C GLU A 192 -16.70 4.57 7.53
N ASN A 193 -16.69 4.31 6.22
CA ASN A 193 -16.55 2.97 5.67
C ASN A 193 -15.17 2.36 6.00
N VAL A 194 -14.09 3.15 5.87
CA VAL A 194 -12.73 2.70 6.24
C VAL A 194 -12.65 2.38 7.73
N GLN A 195 -13.19 3.25 8.60
CA GLN A 195 -13.22 3.00 10.05
C GLN A 195 -13.98 1.71 10.39
N ARG A 196 -15.10 1.44 9.72
CA ARG A 196 -15.87 0.20 9.90
C ARG A 196 -15.05 -1.03 9.50
N LEU A 197 -14.34 -0.98 8.37
CA LEU A 197 -13.46 -2.07 7.90
C LEU A 197 -12.26 -2.28 8.84
N VAL A 198 -11.62 -1.21 9.31
CA VAL A 198 -10.51 -1.27 10.27
C VAL A 198 -10.94 -1.88 11.59
N LYS A 199 -12.11 -1.44 12.13
CA LYS A 199 -12.65 -1.97 13.39
C LYS A 199 -12.89 -3.47 13.33
N ASN A 200 -13.31 -3.99 12.20
CA ASN A 200 -13.49 -5.41 12.00
C ASN A 200 -12.15 -6.16 11.86
N GLY A 201 -11.12 -5.55 11.28
CA GLY A 201 -9.76 -6.07 11.20
C GLY A 201 -9.55 -7.28 10.29
N CYS A 202 -10.56 -7.70 9.51
CA CYS A 202 -10.47 -8.89 8.65
C CYS A 202 -9.81 -8.61 7.29
N ILE A 203 -9.84 -7.37 6.83
CA ILE A 203 -9.38 -6.94 5.51
C ILE A 203 -8.15 -6.08 5.65
N HIS A 204 -7.11 -6.36 4.89
CA HIS A 204 -5.91 -5.54 4.84
C HIS A 204 -6.16 -4.29 3.98
N LEU A 205 -6.06 -3.10 4.58
CA LEU A 205 -6.37 -1.84 3.93
C LEU A 205 -5.09 -1.08 3.58
N HIS A 206 -4.94 -0.75 2.30
CA HIS A 206 -3.99 0.23 1.78
C HIS A 206 -4.74 1.52 1.44
N LEU A 207 -4.25 2.64 1.92
CA LEU A 207 -4.73 3.96 1.53
C LEU A 207 -3.62 4.70 0.77
N ASP A 208 -4.00 5.48 -0.27
CA ASP A 208 -3.03 6.15 -1.11
C ASP A 208 -3.23 7.65 -1.10
N LEU A 209 -2.12 8.40 -0.99
CA LEU A 209 -2.04 9.84 -1.18
C LEU A 209 -1.12 10.15 -2.35
N VAL A 210 -1.46 11.20 -3.11
CA VAL A 210 -0.66 11.68 -4.25
C VAL A 210 -0.17 13.10 -3.98
N ALA A 211 1.14 13.26 -3.85
CA ALA A 211 1.76 14.55 -3.63
C ALA A 211 1.94 15.35 -4.94
N GLY A 212 1.75 16.65 -4.85
CA GLY A 212 1.95 17.57 -5.99
C GLY A 212 0.71 17.74 -6.87
N LEU A 213 -0.46 17.42 -6.37
CA LEU A 213 -1.73 17.78 -7.00
C LEU A 213 -1.96 19.29 -6.93
N PRO A 214 -2.68 19.90 -7.91
CA PRO A 214 -2.95 21.33 -7.91
C PRO A 214 -3.68 21.81 -6.66
N GLY A 215 -3.24 22.93 -6.10
CA GLY A 215 -3.88 23.58 -4.96
C GLY A 215 -3.55 23.00 -3.60
N GLU A 216 -2.63 22.04 -3.51
CA GLU A 216 -2.20 21.45 -2.23
C GLU A 216 -0.74 21.80 -1.95
N ASP A 217 -0.52 22.61 -0.92
CA ASP A 217 0.80 22.95 -0.43
C ASP A 217 1.34 21.90 0.56
N PHE A 218 2.59 22.09 0.99
CA PHE A 218 3.24 21.15 1.90
C PHE A 218 2.49 20.96 3.23
N GLU A 219 2.00 22.06 3.84
CA GLU A 219 1.31 21.99 5.12
C GLU A 219 -0.04 21.25 5.01
N ASN A 220 -0.79 21.50 3.95
CA ASN A 220 -2.04 20.79 3.66
C ASN A 220 -1.78 19.30 3.36
N PHE A 221 -0.70 18.99 2.66
CA PHE A 221 -0.33 17.60 2.39
C PHE A 221 0.06 16.85 3.68
N ILE A 222 0.82 17.49 4.58
CA ILE A 222 1.15 16.93 5.91
C ILE A 222 -0.13 16.71 6.73
N ALA A 223 -1.08 17.66 6.70
CA ALA A 223 -2.37 17.48 7.36
C ALA A 223 -3.20 16.32 6.72
N SER A 224 -3.10 16.13 5.40
CA SER A 224 -3.71 14.97 4.71
C SER A 224 -3.14 13.64 5.20
N ILE A 225 -1.82 13.56 5.44
CA ILE A 225 -1.20 12.37 6.04
C ILE A 225 -1.80 12.10 7.42
N ASP A 226 -1.85 13.10 8.29
CA ASP A 226 -2.40 12.94 9.66
C ASP A 226 -3.87 12.51 9.64
N ARG A 227 -4.69 13.09 8.76
CA ARG A 227 -6.10 12.74 8.62
C ARG A 227 -6.31 11.29 8.17
N VAL A 228 -5.51 10.83 7.20
CA VAL A 228 -5.56 9.44 6.73
C VAL A 228 -5.03 8.48 7.79
N MET A 229 -3.96 8.85 8.50
CA MET A 229 -3.40 8.03 9.59
C MET A 229 -4.34 7.90 10.78
N ALA A 230 -5.19 8.89 11.04
CA ALA A 230 -6.25 8.80 12.05
C ALA A 230 -7.28 7.67 11.77
N LEU A 231 -7.39 7.22 10.53
CA LEU A 231 -8.20 6.06 10.14
C LEU A 231 -7.52 4.72 10.48
N ASN A 232 -6.24 4.74 10.87
CA ASN A 232 -5.45 3.57 11.24
C ASN A 232 -5.40 2.48 10.14
N PRO A 233 -5.02 2.81 8.89
CA PRO A 233 -4.89 1.83 7.81
C PRO A 233 -3.76 0.84 8.11
N HIS A 234 -3.74 -0.31 7.45
CA HIS A 234 -2.63 -1.25 7.55
C HIS A 234 -1.39 -0.79 6.77
N HIS A 235 -1.60 0.02 5.72
CA HIS A 235 -0.56 0.56 4.88
C HIS A 235 -0.98 1.93 4.34
N LEU A 236 -0.08 2.88 4.33
CA LEU A 236 -0.25 4.16 3.64
C LEU A 236 0.83 4.29 2.58
N GLN A 237 0.42 4.50 1.33
CA GLN A 237 1.30 4.79 0.22
C GLN A 237 1.26 6.27 -0.13
N ILE A 238 2.42 6.87 -0.34
CA ILE A 238 2.56 8.26 -0.77
C ILE A 238 3.40 8.27 -2.04
N GLU A 239 2.82 8.74 -3.14
CA GLU A 239 3.50 8.83 -4.43
C GLU A 239 3.45 10.26 -4.98
N PRO A 240 4.53 10.76 -5.60
CA PRO A 240 4.46 12.01 -6.34
C PRO A 240 3.62 11.81 -7.61
N VAL A 241 2.83 12.81 -7.98
CA VAL A 241 2.03 12.75 -9.21
C VAL A 241 2.93 12.59 -10.44
N LYS A 242 2.52 11.71 -11.34
CA LYS A 242 3.18 11.45 -12.63
C LYS A 242 2.32 12.03 -13.74
N LEU A 243 2.87 12.94 -14.51
CA LEU A 243 2.16 13.60 -15.62
C LEU A 243 2.26 12.72 -16.88
N LEU A 244 1.47 11.64 -16.86
CA LEU A 244 1.53 10.60 -17.91
C LEU A 244 1.09 11.14 -19.28
N PRO A 245 1.75 10.76 -20.37
CA PRO A 245 1.33 11.15 -21.71
C PRO A 245 -0.12 10.77 -21.96
N GLY A 246 -0.95 11.79 -22.21
CA GLY A 246 -2.36 11.59 -22.44
C GLY A 246 -3.27 11.80 -21.23
N SER A 247 -2.75 12.10 -20.04
CA SER A 247 -3.60 12.55 -18.94
C SER A 247 -4.02 14.01 -19.11
N PRO A 248 -5.27 14.39 -18.74
CA PRO A 248 -5.71 15.79 -18.81
C PRO A 248 -4.81 16.74 -18.01
N LEU A 249 -4.30 16.32 -16.85
CA LEU A 249 -3.40 17.12 -16.03
C LEU A 249 -2.09 17.46 -16.76
N ARG A 250 -1.55 16.53 -17.56
CA ARG A 250 -0.37 16.82 -18.38
C ARG A 250 -0.68 17.87 -19.46
N ASP A 251 -1.82 17.78 -20.09
CA ASP A 251 -2.24 18.72 -21.13
C ASP A 251 -2.45 20.13 -20.54
N GLN A 252 -2.78 20.23 -19.24
CA GLN A 252 -2.97 21.47 -18.48
C GLN A 252 -1.70 21.95 -17.76
N ALA A 253 -0.58 21.21 -17.81
CA ALA A 253 0.59 21.47 -16.99
C ALA A 253 1.17 22.88 -17.16
N GLU A 254 1.20 23.41 -18.41
CA GLU A 254 1.69 24.75 -18.70
C GLU A 254 0.78 25.82 -18.07
N ALA A 255 -0.53 25.71 -18.21
CA ALA A 255 -1.50 26.65 -17.64
C ALA A 255 -1.46 26.64 -16.10
N LEU A 256 -1.27 25.46 -15.50
CA LEU A 256 -1.12 25.28 -14.05
C LEU A 256 0.30 25.54 -13.56
N ARG A 257 1.23 25.91 -14.45
CA ARG A 257 2.66 26.13 -14.14
C ARG A 257 3.32 24.96 -13.41
N ILE A 258 2.90 23.73 -13.73
CA ILE A 258 3.48 22.49 -13.20
C ILE A 258 4.72 22.15 -14.03
N ARG A 259 5.85 21.96 -13.35
CA ARG A 259 7.09 21.43 -13.94
C ARG A 259 7.21 19.95 -13.66
N PHE A 260 7.58 19.17 -14.66
CA PHE A 260 7.75 17.72 -14.54
C PHE A 260 8.88 17.22 -15.44
N ASP A 261 9.40 16.02 -15.17
CA ASP A 261 10.37 15.37 -16.03
C ASP A 261 9.69 14.92 -17.33
N PRO A 262 10.14 15.37 -18.52
CA PRO A 262 9.55 14.95 -19.78
C PRO A 262 9.81 13.47 -20.11
N ASN A 263 10.76 12.83 -19.42
CA ASN A 263 11.11 11.43 -19.56
C ASN A 263 10.37 10.55 -18.52
N PRO A 264 10.16 9.25 -18.83
CA PRO A 264 9.61 8.34 -17.85
C PRO A 264 10.43 8.35 -16.53
N PRO A 265 9.78 8.34 -15.39
CA PRO A 265 8.35 8.12 -15.14
C PRO A 265 7.47 9.38 -15.15
N TYR A 266 7.91 10.52 -15.68
CA TYR A 266 7.16 11.78 -15.83
C TYR A 266 6.79 12.42 -14.49
N THR A 267 7.63 12.29 -13.50
CA THR A 267 7.37 12.76 -12.14
C THR A 267 7.36 14.31 -12.08
N ILE A 268 6.44 14.84 -11.28
CA ILE A 268 6.41 16.27 -10.98
C ILE A 268 7.73 16.72 -10.35
N LEU A 269 8.18 17.93 -10.76
CA LEU A 269 9.37 18.59 -10.21
C LEU A 269 9.02 19.86 -9.43
N GLY A 270 7.78 20.32 -9.50
CA GLY A 270 7.28 21.45 -8.73
C GLY A 270 6.05 22.10 -9.37
N SER A 271 5.31 22.81 -8.55
CA SER A 271 4.13 23.60 -8.92
C SER A 271 4.20 24.97 -8.21
N PRO A 272 3.24 25.88 -8.44
CA PRO A 272 3.13 27.10 -7.62
C PRO A 272 2.91 26.82 -6.13
N ASP A 273 2.26 25.68 -5.80
CA ASP A 273 1.85 25.33 -4.44
C ASP A 273 2.91 24.50 -3.71
N LEU A 274 3.69 23.69 -4.45
CA LEU A 274 4.65 22.74 -3.88
C LEU A 274 6.00 22.85 -4.61
N SER A 275 7.04 23.26 -3.89
CA SER A 275 8.39 23.39 -4.45
C SER A 275 9.07 22.04 -4.65
N TYR A 276 10.19 22.01 -5.39
CA TYR A 276 11.01 20.80 -5.53
C TYR A 276 11.56 20.30 -4.18
N ALA A 277 11.93 21.23 -3.30
CA ALA A 277 12.41 20.88 -1.96
C ALA A 277 11.32 20.23 -1.11
N ASP A 278 10.09 20.72 -1.20
CA ASP A 278 8.93 20.14 -0.51
C ASP A 278 8.64 18.74 -1.04
N LEU A 279 8.66 18.56 -2.37
CA LEU A 279 8.48 17.24 -2.99
C LEU A 279 9.56 16.23 -2.56
N GLN A 280 10.82 16.68 -2.46
CA GLN A 280 11.88 15.83 -1.92
C GLN A 280 11.62 15.45 -0.47
N GLN A 281 11.17 16.39 0.35
CA GLN A 281 10.85 16.12 1.74
C GLN A 281 9.67 15.15 1.88
N VAL A 282 8.65 15.27 1.04
CA VAL A 282 7.53 14.30 0.98
C VAL A 282 8.04 12.90 0.60
N GLN A 283 8.94 12.78 -0.38
CA GLN A 283 9.53 11.50 -0.76
C GLN A 283 10.35 10.86 0.38
N GLU A 284 11.07 11.68 1.15
CA GLU A 284 11.80 11.21 2.33
C GLU A 284 10.85 10.73 3.43
N VAL A 285 9.75 11.45 3.67
CA VAL A 285 8.67 11.02 4.58
C VAL A 285 8.05 9.70 4.10
N SER A 286 7.74 9.58 2.80
CA SER A 286 7.23 8.34 2.20
C SER A 286 8.18 7.17 2.44
N ARG A 287 9.48 7.37 2.21
CA ARG A 287 10.49 6.32 2.43
C ARG A 287 10.61 5.92 3.90
N LEU A 288 10.52 6.87 4.83
CA LEU A 288 10.49 6.56 6.26
C LEU A 288 9.22 5.83 6.66
N LEU A 289 8.07 6.21 6.09
CA LEU A 289 6.81 5.54 6.29
C LEU A 289 6.91 4.05 5.92
N ASP A 290 7.55 3.73 4.79
CA ASP A 290 7.79 2.34 4.37
C ASP A 290 8.72 1.58 5.33
N LEU A 291 9.81 2.23 5.77
CA LEU A 291 10.77 1.63 6.69
C LEU A 291 10.21 1.42 8.10
N THR A 292 9.21 2.21 8.50
CA THR A 292 8.68 2.24 9.86
C THR A 292 7.24 1.70 9.93
N TYR A 293 6.24 2.52 9.65
CA TYR A 293 4.83 2.17 9.79
C TYR A 293 4.44 0.97 8.92
N ASN A 294 4.71 1.05 7.62
CA ASN A 294 4.35 0.01 6.66
C ASN A 294 5.09 -1.31 6.90
N SER A 295 6.25 -1.26 7.55
CA SER A 295 6.99 -2.47 7.96
C SER A 295 6.34 -3.22 9.13
N GLY A 296 5.46 -2.56 9.89
CA GLY A 296 4.84 -3.08 11.11
C GLY A 296 5.79 -3.24 12.30
N CYS A 297 7.05 -2.76 12.18
CA CYS A 297 8.10 -3.01 13.17
C CYS A 297 8.36 -1.86 14.15
N PHE A 298 7.71 -0.71 14.00
CA PHE A 298 7.99 0.49 14.78
C PHE A 298 6.73 1.09 15.43
N ALA A 299 5.74 0.27 15.74
CA ALA A 299 4.44 0.74 16.19
C ALA A 299 4.51 1.50 17.52
N THR A 300 5.29 1.00 18.49
CA THR A 300 5.44 1.62 19.79
C THR A 300 6.26 2.91 19.69
N PHE A 301 7.34 2.87 18.91
CA PHE A 301 8.17 4.06 18.67
C PHE A 301 7.38 5.19 17.99
N LEU A 302 6.63 4.88 16.95
CA LEU A 302 5.82 5.87 16.24
C LEU A 302 4.72 6.47 17.12
N HIS A 303 4.13 5.67 18.01
CA HIS A 303 3.17 6.17 18.99
C HIS A 303 3.80 7.22 19.94
N GLU A 304 4.96 6.91 20.51
CA GLU A 304 5.68 7.84 21.41
C GLU A 304 6.20 9.07 20.65
N LEU A 305 6.70 8.89 19.43
CA LEU A 305 7.15 9.99 18.56
C LEU A 305 5.99 10.94 18.23
N THR A 306 4.82 10.42 17.90
CA THR A 306 3.60 11.21 17.61
C THR A 306 3.21 12.06 18.80
N GLY A 307 3.24 11.48 20.02
CA GLY A 307 2.93 12.21 21.25
C GLY A 307 3.90 13.36 21.53
N GLY A 308 5.18 13.19 21.21
CA GLY A 308 6.22 14.22 21.38
C GLY A 308 6.20 15.30 20.30
N ALA A 309 5.88 14.95 19.06
CA ALA A 309 5.90 15.86 17.91
C ALA A 309 4.56 16.59 17.66
N GLY A 310 3.51 16.21 18.39
CA GLY A 310 2.16 16.77 18.24
C GLY A 310 1.32 16.15 17.12
N SER A 311 1.93 15.50 16.13
CA SER A 311 1.23 14.69 15.12
C SER A 311 2.14 13.63 14.52
N PHE A 312 1.53 12.61 13.91
CA PHE A 312 2.25 11.52 13.24
C PHE A 312 3.13 12.03 12.09
N ALA A 313 2.55 12.83 11.20
CA ALA A 313 3.26 13.35 10.04
C ALA A 313 4.40 14.31 10.44
N ARG A 314 4.20 15.16 11.46
CA ARG A 314 5.26 16.02 12.00
C ARG A 314 6.42 15.24 12.58
N GLY A 315 6.12 14.12 13.27
CA GLY A 315 7.15 13.19 13.75
C GLY A 315 8.00 12.63 12.62
N LEU A 316 7.38 12.21 11.52
CA LEU A 316 8.10 11.72 10.33
C LEU A 316 8.88 12.84 9.62
N VAL A 317 8.34 14.05 9.52
CA VAL A 317 9.04 15.21 8.97
C VAL A 317 10.31 15.53 9.75
N TRP A 318 10.22 15.56 11.09
CA TRP A 318 11.38 15.72 11.95
C TRP A 318 12.42 14.63 11.72
N LEU A 319 11.98 13.37 11.72
CA LEU A 319 12.86 12.22 11.51
C LEU A 319 13.52 12.24 10.13
N ALA A 320 12.80 12.68 9.09
CA ALA A 320 13.35 12.86 7.73
C ALA A 320 14.47 13.91 7.71
N GLY A 321 14.31 15.01 8.46
CA GLY A 321 15.36 16.01 8.65
C GLY A 321 16.63 15.41 9.27
N GLU A 322 16.47 14.62 10.33
CA GLU A 322 17.59 13.93 11.00
C GLU A 322 18.30 12.91 10.10
N TRP A 323 17.53 12.16 9.32
CA TRP A 323 18.07 11.20 8.35
C TRP A 323 18.86 11.88 7.23
N ARG A 324 18.34 13.01 6.73
CA ARG A 324 19.01 13.82 5.71
C ARG A 324 20.34 14.38 6.23
N HIS A 325 20.36 14.92 7.44
CA HIS A 325 21.58 15.43 8.08
C HIS A 325 22.68 14.37 8.23
N ARG A 326 22.31 13.08 8.33
CA ARG A 326 23.22 11.93 8.46
C ARG A 326 23.46 11.19 7.15
N ASP A 327 22.95 11.69 6.03
CA ASP A 327 23.06 11.09 4.69
C ASP A 327 22.50 9.63 4.61
N LEU A 328 21.52 9.28 5.47
CA LEU A 328 20.99 7.92 5.60
C LEU A 328 20.07 7.52 4.44
N PHE A 329 19.58 8.47 3.64
CA PHE A 329 18.81 8.17 2.43
C PHE A 329 19.64 7.69 1.24
N ARG A 330 20.97 7.78 1.31
CA ARG A 330 21.86 7.49 0.18
C ARG A 330 21.86 6.02 -0.23
N PHE A 331 21.80 5.12 0.75
CA PHE A 331 21.85 3.68 0.52
C PHE A 331 20.67 2.97 1.20
N PRO A 332 20.24 1.81 0.67
CA PRO A 332 19.30 0.97 1.37
C PRO A 332 19.90 0.44 2.67
N LEU A 333 19.13 0.53 3.76
CA LEU A 333 19.50 0.03 5.07
C LEU A 333 18.71 -1.25 5.38
N ASN A 334 19.35 -2.23 6.01
CA ASN A 334 18.62 -3.35 6.57
C ASN A 334 17.93 -2.95 7.88
N ARG A 335 16.96 -3.75 8.35
CA ARG A 335 16.15 -3.42 9.51
C ARG A 335 16.97 -3.12 10.77
N LYS A 336 18.03 -3.86 11.04
CA LYS A 336 18.91 -3.65 12.21
C LYS A 336 19.63 -2.31 12.14
N GLU A 337 20.09 -1.94 10.95
CA GLU A 337 20.71 -0.63 10.72
C GLU A 337 19.70 0.49 10.91
N VAL A 338 18.45 0.30 10.47
CA VAL A 338 17.36 1.28 10.73
C VAL A 338 17.19 1.48 12.22
N PHE A 339 17.05 0.42 13.02
CA PHE A 339 16.93 0.53 14.49
C PHE A 339 18.15 1.22 15.12
N SER A 340 19.36 0.83 14.75
CA SER A 340 20.60 1.43 15.30
C SER A 340 20.70 2.93 15.01
N ASN A 341 20.33 3.35 13.78
CA ASN A 341 20.32 4.77 13.42
C ASN A 341 19.22 5.54 14.18
N MET A 342 18.01 4.95 14.35
CA MET A 342 16.96 5.56 15.15
C MET A 342 17.39 5.77 16.61
N VAL A 343 18.03 4.78 17.21
CA VAL A 343 18.59 4.89 18.58
C VAL A 343 19.59 6.03 18.65
N SER A 344 20.55 6.09 17.73
CA SER A 344 21.57 7.16 17.70
C SER A 344 20.95 8.55 17.51
N ILE A 345 19.89 8.67 16.73
CA ILE A 345 19.14 9.92 16.58
C ILE A 345 18.50 10.32 17.90
N VAL A 346 17.78 9.40 18.55
CA VAL A 346 17.07 9.67 19.81
C VAL A 346 18.04 10.01 20.94
N GLU A 347 19.19 9.37 21.03
CA GLU A 347 20.25 9.66 22.03
C GLU A 347 20.76 11.11 21.97
N GLN A 348 20.76 11.70 20.78
CA GLN A 348 21.26 13.06 20.56
C GLN A 348 20.16 14.13 20.76
N HIS A 349 18.89 13.74 20.90
CA HIS A 349 17.75 14.66 20.94
C HIS A 349 16.84 14.38 22.15
N GLY A 350 16.07 15.42 22.52
CA GLY A 350 15.04 15.31 23.56
C GLY A 350 15.54 15.57 24.98
N ASN A 351 14.58 15.74 25.90
CA ASN A 351 14.84 15.77 27.33
C ASN A 351 14.94 14.31 27.87
N ASP A 352 15.50 14.15 29.08
CA ASP A 352 15.82 12.81 29.62
C ASP A 352 14.62 11.86 29.67
N ILE A 353 13.43 12.33 30.04
CA ILE A 353 12.23 11.47 30.19
C ILE A 353 11.68 11.05 28.83
N SER A 354 11.50 11.99 27.90
CA SER A 354 10.99 11.66 26.55
C SER A 354 11.98 10.84 25.75
N ARG A 355 13.28 11.11 25.89
CA ARG A 355 14.36 10.33 25.27
C ARG A 355 14.34 8.89 25.75
N GLN A 356 14.24 8.66 27.08
CA GLN A 356 14.19 7.31 27.63
C GLN A 356 12.98 6.53 27.10
N ARG A 357 11.78 7.14 27.04
CA ARG A 357 10.59 6.50 26.49
C ARG A 357 10.76 6.11 25.01
N LEU A 358 11.34 6.98 24.21
CA LEU A 358 11.62 6.69 22.78
C LEU A 358 12.66 5.57 22.63
N LEU A 359 13.73 5.55 23.44
CA LEU A 359 14.73 4.47 23.41
C LEU A 359 14.13 3.13 23.83
N GLU A 360 13.35 3.11 24.92
CA GLU A 360 12.66 1.90 25.36
C GLU A 360 11.64 1.41 24.33
N SER A 361 10.93 2.32 23.66
CA SER A 361 9.98 1.94 22.59
C SER A 361 10.68 1.30 21.40
N LEU A 362 11.87 1.81 21.00
CA LEU A 362 12.71 1.20 19.98
C LEU A 362 13.21 -0.18 20.41
N ALA A 363 13.66 -0.32 21.66
CA ALA A 363 14.11 -1.60 22.19
C ALA A 363 12.96 -2.63 22.22
N TYR A 364 11.77 -2.21 22.64
CA TYR A 364 10.58 -3.06 22.67
C TYR A 364 10.18 -3.52 21.27
N ASP A 365 10.11 -2.59 20.32
CA ASP A 365 9.76 -2.88 18.93
C ASP A 365 10.83 -3.78 18.26
N TYR A 366 12.13 -3.53 18.53
CA TYR A 366 13.22 -4.39 18.06
C TYR A 366 13.03 -5.83 18.54
N ALA A 367 12.82 -6.04 19.84
CA ALA A 367 12.67 -7.39 20.39
C ALA A 367 11.41 -8.12 19.87
N ARG A 368 10.40 -7.40 19.38
CA ARG A 368 9.20 -7.97 18.74
C ARG A 368 9.44 -8.38 17.29
N CYS A 369 10.30 -7.66 16.58
CA CYS A 369 10.51 -7.84 15.15
C CYS A 369 11.80 -8.59 14.81
N GLU A 370 12.79 -8.52 15.68
CA GLU A 370 14.08 -9.17 15.52
C GLU A 370 14.37 -10.09 16.71
N ARG A 371 14.90 -11.26 16.42
CA ARG A 371 15.33 -12.16 17.50
C ARG A 371 16.58 -11.62 18.17
N VAL A 372 16.50 -11.33 19.46
CA VAL A 372 17.66 -10.97 20.28
C VAL A 372 18.42 -12.22 20.70
N VAL A 373 19.71 -12.29 20.38
CA VAL A 373 20.59 -13.43 20.70
C VAL A 373 21.49 -13.04 21.85
N THR A 374 21.59 -13.88 22.86
CA THR A 374 22.29 -13.63 24.12
C THR A 374 23.75 -13.15 23.94
N ASN A 375 24.43 -13.58 22.86
CA ASN A 375 25.82 -13.19 22.61
C ASN A 375 25.96 -11.90 21.78
N ARG A 376 24.85 -11.26 21.39
CA ARG A 376 24.79 -10.04 20.57
C ARG A 376 23.59 -9.19 20.93
N ILE A 377 23.45 -8.89 22.22
CA ILE A 377 22.41 -8.00 22.71
C ILE A 377 22.82 -6.56 22.33
N PRO A 378 21.96 -5.81 21.62
CA PRO A 378 22.23 -4.40 21.38
C PRO A 378 22.35 -3.59 22.68
N ASP A 379 23.23 -2.59 22.71
CA ASP A 379 23.57 -1.81 23.89
C ASP A 379 22.40 -0.97 24.46
N PHE A 380 21.37 -0.76 23.66
CA PHE A 380 20.18 0.00 24.08
C PHE A 380 19.17 -0.83 24.91
N PHE A 381 19.48 -2.09 25.28
CA PHE A 381 18.65 -2.89 26.18
C PHE A 381 19.19 -2.81 27.62
N ASP A 382 18.29 -2.56 28.56
CA ASP A 382 18.55 -2.82 29.99
C ASP A 382 18.22 -4.28 30.30
N THR A 383 19.25 -5.05 30.66
CA THR A 383 19.16 -6.48 31.00
C THR A 383 19.45 -6.78 32.46
N ASP A 384 19.49 -5.75 33.34
CA ASP A 384 19.80 -5.90 34.76
C ASP A 384 18.57 -6.42 35.57
N LEU A 385 18.26 -7.71 35.34
CA LEU A 385 17.16 -8.40 35.99
C LEU A 385 17.49 -8.77 37.46
N THR A 386 16.59 -8.47 38.35
CA THR A 386 16.66 -8.93 39.76
C THR A 386 16.53 -10.46 39.83
N VAL A 387 16.94 -11.02 41.00
CA VAL A 387 16.81 -12.48 41.25
C VAL A 387 15.36 -12.95 41.14
N ALA A 388 14.39 -12.16 41.59
CA ALA A 388 12.97 -12.49 41.48
C ALA A 388 12.47 -12.48 40.02
N GLU A 389 12.90 -11.49 39.21
CA GLU A 389 12.57 -11.42 37.77
C GLU A 389 13.20 -12.57 37.00
N LEU A 390 14.44 -12.94 37.32
CA LEU A 390 15.10 -14.11 36.73
C LEU A 390 14.38 -15.43 37.05
N GLN A 391 13.88 -15.56 38.28
CA GLN A 391 13.08 -16.73 38.68
C GLN A 391 11.76 -16.78 37.93
N TRP A 392 11.08 -15.64 37.79
CA TRP A 392 9.85 -15.52 37.00
C TRP A 392 10.09 -15.88 35.54
N VAL A 393 11.14 -15.34 34.90
CA VAL A 393 11.53 -15.68 33.52
C VAL A 393 11.73 -17.17 33.36
N LYS A 394 12.56 -17.79 34.23
CA LYS A 394 12.83 -19.24 34.17
C LYS A 394 11.57 -20.08 34.28
N LYS A 395 10.69 -19.76 35.23
CA LYS A 395 9.44 -20.46 35.42
C LYS A 395 8.53 -20.31 34.19
N THR A 396 8.32 -19.11 33.70
CA THR A 396 7.47 -18.86 32.52
C THR A 396 7.98 -19.56 31.27
N VAL A 397 9.29 -19.55 31.04
CA VAL A 397 9.91 -20.26 29.92
C VAL A 397 9.73 -21.79 30.05
N GLN A 398 9.88 -22.32 31.26
CA GLN A 398 9.68 -23.75 31.53
C GLN A 398 8.22 -24.17 31.27
N ASP A 399 7.25 -23.38 31.74
CA ASP A 399 5.82 -23.62 31.52
C ASP A 399 5.50 -23.61 30.01
N LYS A 400 5.97 -22.57 29.30
CA LYS A 400 5.77 -22.47 27.85
C LYS A 400 6.47 -23.55 27.05
N THR A 401 7.66 -23.98 27.47
CA THR A 401 8.37 -25.11 26.83
C THR A 401 7.55 -26.41 26.99
N SER A 402 6.91 -26.60 28.14
CA SER A 402 6.05 -27.76 28.39
C SER A 402 4.81 -27.75 27.48
N GLU A 403 4.18 -26.58 27.27
CA GLU A 403 3.02 -26.42 26.38
C GLU A 403 3.30 -26.74 24.90
N ILE A 404 4.54 -26.49 24.42
CA ILE A 404 4.93 -26.73 23.02
C ILE A 404 5.65 -28.06 22.81
N ARG A 405 5.87 -28.84 23.87
CA ARG A 405 6.56 -30.14 23.81
C ARG A 405 5.84 -31.08 22.84
N GLY A 406 6.60 -31.63 21.89
CA GLY A 406 6.07 -32.52 20.85
C GLY A 406 5.56 -31.84 19.58
N LYS A 407 5.56 -30.49 19.51
CA LYS A 407 5.14 -29.76 18.30
C LYS A 407 6.26 -29.51 17.28
N GLY A 408 7.48 -30.04 17.52
CA GLY A 408 8.63 -29.86 16.59
C GLY A 408 9.19 -28.44 16.53
N VAL A 409 8.79 -27.57 17.48
CA VAL A 409 9.18 -26.15 17.54
C VAL A 409 10.14 -25.94 18.70
N LYS A 410 11.21 -25.14 18.50
CA LYS A 410 12.12 -24.73 19.57
C LYS A 410 11.71 -23.37 20.11
N LEU A 411 11.70 -23.23 21.45
CA LEU A 411 11.49 -21.98 22.12
C LEU A 411 12.85 -21.32 22.43
N GLN A 412 13.01 -20.10 21.97
CA GLN A 412 14.09 -19.21 22.42
C GLN A 412 13.47 -18.00 23.12
N TYR A 413 14.22 -17.33 23.96
CA TYR A 413 13.69 -16.20 24.70
C TYR A 413 14.75 -15.14 24.95
N PHE A 414 14.26 -13.94 25.24
CA PHE A 414 15.02 -12.79 25.68
C PHE A 414 14.20 -12.02 26.71
N ALA A 415 14.85 -11.47 27.73
CA ALA A 415 14.17 -10.64 28.73
C ALA A 415 14.94 -9.35 28.96
N ALA A 416 14.21 -8.25 29.09
CA ALA A 416 14.76 -6.92 29.31
C ALA A 416 13.84 -6.09 30.24
N ILE A 417 14.38 -5.01 30.79
CA ILE A 417 13.69 -4.07 31.66
C ILE A 417 13.22 -2.86 30.88
N PHE A 418 12.02 -2.42 31.19
CA PHE A 418 11.40 -1.20 30.67
C PHE A 418 10.87 -0.40 31.87
N SER A 419 11.37 0.81 32.05
CA SER A 419 11.05 1.65 33.22
C SER A 419 10.15 2.84 32.86
N ALA A 420 10.23 3.32 31.63
CA ALA A 420 9.51 4.48 31.17
C ALA A 420 8.31 4.14 30.26
N LEU A 421 8.36 2.99 29.56
CA LEU A 421 7.38 2.61 28.55
C LEU A 421 6.08 2.03 29.14
N HIS A 422 6.16 1.30 30.25
CA HIS A 422 5.04 0.61 30.89
C HIS A 422 4.70 1.18 32.28
N ASN A 423 3.42 1.09 32.66
CA ASN A 423 2.92 1.38 34.01
C ASN A 423 3.38 2.72 34.63
N ALA A 424 3.28 3.83 33.91
CA ALA A 424 3.55 5.18 34.41
C ALA A 424 4.91 5.34 35.12
N GLY A 425 5.97 4.70 34.57
CA GLY A 425 7.32 4.78 35.10
C GLY A 425 7.69 3.71 36.14
N GLN A 426 6.89 2.64 36.23
CA GLN A 426 7.27 1.47 37.03
C GLN A 426 8.21 0.54 36.26
N ARG A 427 9.29 0.13 36.90
CA ARG A 427 10.19 -0.89 36.39
C ARG A 427 9.44 -2.17 36.06
N THR A 428 9.47 -2.59 34.81
CA THR A 428 8.74 -3.75 34.30
C THR A 428 9.68 -4.68 33.54
N ALA A 429 9.78 -5.94 33.95
CA ALA A 429 10.49 -6.97 33.20
C ALA A 429 9.58 -7.53 32.10
N CYS A 430 10.02 -7.45 30.86
CA CYS A 430 9.33 -8.02 29.70
C CYS A 430 10.07 -9.26 29.19
N LEU A 431 9.30 -10.31 28.86
CA LEU A 431 9.81 -11.56 28.31
C LEU A 431 9.32 -11.72 26.88
N PHE A 432 10.26 -11.82 25.95
CA PHE A 432 10.03 -12.06 24.52
C PHE A 432 10.29 -13.54 24.23
N LEU A 433 9.34 -14.21 23.59
CA LEU A 433 9.39 -15.62 23.24
C LEU A 433 9.45 -15.78 21.72
N TYR A 434 10.46 -16.48 21.23
CA TYR A 434 10.65 -16.73 19.80
C TYR A 434 10.45 -18.22 19.51
N LEU A 435 9.48 -18.52 18.66
CA LEU A 435 9.24 -19.87 18.15
C LEU A 435 10.04 -20.06 16.86
N THR A 436 10.94 -21.05 16.83
CA THR A 436 11.84 -21.32 15.69
C THR A 436 11.77 -22.77 15.22
#